data_ce75f6899d5870c8d66ceb4ffc9e26ee
#
_entry.id   ce75f6899d5870c8d66ceb4ffc9e26ee
#
_cell.length_a   1.000
_cell.length_b   1.000
_cell.length_c   1.000
_cell.angle_alpha   90.00
_cell.angle_beta   90.00
_cell.angle_gamma   90.00
#
_symmetry.space_group_name_H-M   'P 1'
#
loop_
_entity.id
_entity.type
_entity.pdbx_description
1 polymer ?
#
loop_
_entity_poly.entity_id
_entity_poly.type
_entity_poly.pdbx_seq_one_letter_code
_entity_poly.pdbx_strand_id
1 'polypeptide(L)'
;YCDLLLATGNVGIFGGGANIFRGHDNVQGATDIGLDITTLPLYYGLVEGAWKHWARVWEVEYDYLQARFDEVPAKSGRPARTRKQNMEAPGIPSTRWFDATLANPDDVDQRDSLKGMFVMGHGGNTVPRMTEMVKGIEKLELLVVADPHPTTFAAISNRKNGTYLLPACTQFETSGSRTASNRSLQWGEQVVKPIFESKDDYEIIYLISKKLGFADAMFKNIKVENNHPSAEDLLREINRGGFSTGYSGQSPERLKAHMKNQDKFDLVTLRAKADVPEVGGDYYGLPWPCWGTPAIKHPGTHTLYNTNLHAKDGGGTFRARFGVVYEEKQPDGSVKKVNLLAEGSYSKGSELTDGYPEFTYGVLKKLGWDKDLTEAELATINKIGGNNPDGVGWAVDLSGGIIRVTLAHGVMAYGNGKARAVAWNLPDPVPVHREPIYTARPELVAKYPTRPDGRQFRMANLGFSIQKAAVDKGLAKQFPIILTSGRLVEYEGGGEETRSNKWLAEL
;
A
#
# COMPACT_ATOMS: atom_id res chain seq x y z
N TYR A 1 -10.59 9.74 15.10
CA TYR A 1 -10.45 10.86 14.17
C TYR A 1 -11.46 10.75 13.02
N CYS A 2 -11.55 9.61 12.32
CA CYS A 2 -12.49 9.45 11.21
C CYS A 2 -13.95 9.70 11.63
N ASP A 3 -14.37 9.19 12.78
CA ASP A 3 -15.72 9.40 13.30
C ASP A 3 -16.02 10.90 13.55
N LEU A 4 -15.02 11.63 14.05
CA LEU A 4 -15.15 13.08 14.25
C LEU A 4 -15.32 13.82 12.91
N LEU A 5 -14.54 13.45 11.90
CA LEU A 5 -14.67 14.03 10.56
C LEU A 5 -16.05 13.74 9.94
N LEU A 6 -16.55 12.53 10.11
CA LEU A 6 -17.88 12.14 9.65
C LEU A 6 -18.99 12.92 10.42
N ALA A 7 -18.88 12.98 11.74
CA ALA A 7 -19.85 13.67 12.58
C ALA A 7 -19.93 15.18 12.32
N THR A 8 -18.82 15.78 11.92
CA THR A 8 -18.71 17.22 11.61
C THR A 8 -18.92 17.55 10.13
N GLY A 9 -19.21 16.54 9.30
CA GLY A 9 -19.43 16.72 7.87
C GLY A 9 -18.18 17.06 7.05
N ASN A 10 -17.00 16.81 7.60
CA ASN A 10 -15.71 17.11 6.95
C ASN A 10 -15.19 15.97 6.07
N VAL A 11 -16.07 15.15 5.53
CA VAL A 11 -15.75 14.08 4.59
C VAL A 11 -16.48 14.32 3.27
N GLY A 12 -15.78 14.23 2.15
CA GLY A 12 -16.35 14.40 0.82
C GLY A 12 -16.62 15.85 0.42
N ILE A 13 -16.09 16.80 1.14
CA ILE A 13 -16.14 18.21 0.79
C ILE A 13 -14.77 18.75 0.44
N PHE A 14 -14.74 19.80 -0.34
CA PHE A 14 -13.50 20.47 -0.74
C PHE A 14 -12.80 21.07 0.49
N GLY A 15 -11.50 20.78 0.62
CA GLY A 15 -10.69 21.20 1.78
C GLY A 15 -10.94 20.39 3.05
N GLY A 16 -11.89 19.44 3.04
CA GLY A 16 -12.14 18.54 4.16
C GLY A 16 -11.23 17.30 4.14
N GLY A 17 -11.41 16.43 5.13
CA GLY A 17 -10.68 15.17 5.25
C GLY A 17 -9.58 15.21 6.29
N ALA A 18 -8.88 14.10 6.43
CA ALA A 18 -7.74 13.96 7.34
C ALA A 18 -6.44 14.33 6.62
N ASN A 19 -5.80 15.39 7.04
CA ASN A 19 -4.48 15.77 6.56
C ASN A 19 -3.41 15.16 7.47
N ILE A 20 -2.74 14.14 6.99
CA ILE A 20 -1.69 13.43 7.72
C ILE A 20 -0.34 13.88 7.17
N PHE A 21 0.41 14.60 7.98
CA PHE A 21 1.79 14.94 7.66
C PHE A 21 2.65 13.70 7.88
N ARG A 22 3.00 13.02 6.79
CA ARG A 22 3.96 11.92 6.81
C ARG A 22 5.37 12.49 6.87
N GLY A 23 6.34 11.81 7.43
CA GLY A 23 7.67 12.36 7.63
C GLY A 23 8.40 12.67 6.31
N HIS A 24 8.97 11.64 5.71
CA HIS A 24 9.87 11.76 4.57
C HIS A 24 9.17 12.10 3.26
N ASP A 25 9.93 12.66 2.33
CA ASP A 25 9.56 12.75 0.93
C ASP A 25 9.30 11.33 0.38
N ASN A 26 8.28 11.22 -0.45
CA ASN A 26 7.87 9.95 -1.07
C ASN A 26 7.45 8.81 -0.12
N VAL A 27 7.18 9.06 1.16
CA VAL A 27 6.62 8.03 2.06
C VAL A 27 5.31 7.48 1.51
N GLN A 28 4.46 8.34 0.97
CA GLN A 28 3.22 7.92 0.30
C GLN A 28 3.52 6.99 -0.88
N GLY A 29 4.46 7.37 -1.74
CA GLY A 29 4.84 6.58 -2.92
C GLY A 29 5.43 5.23 -2.54
N ALA A 30 6.31 5.19 -1.56
CA ALA A 30 6.88 3.94 -1.04
C ALA A 30 5.80 2.97 -0.53
N THR A 31 4.81 3.50 0.21
CA THR A 31 3.66 2.70 0.67
C THR A 31 2.79 2.26 -0.50
N ASP A 32 2.55 3.15 -1.47
CA ASP A 32 1.72 2.85 -2.65
C ASP A 32 2.27 1.71 -3.49
N ILE A 33 3.59 1.60 -3.64
CA ILE A 33 4.22 0.51 -4.40
C ILE A 33 4.41 -0.79 -3.61
N GLY A 34 3.91 -0.85 -2.37
CA GLY A 34 3.82 -2.09 -1.61
C GLY A 34 5.04 -2.42 -0.75
N LEU A 35 5.76 -1.41 -0.24
CA LEU A 35 6.76 -1.62 0.83
C LEU A 35 6.06 -1.90 2.17
N ASP A 36 5.27 -2.95 2.16
CA ASP A 36 4.49 -3.43 3.31
C ASP A 36 4.41 -4.95 3.29
N ILE A 37 4.36 -5.57 4.44
CA ILE A 37 4.35 -7.02 4.59
C ILE A 37 3.01 -7.68 4.23
N THR A 38 1.96 -6.90 4.01
CA THR A 38 0.59 -7.40 3.83
C THR A 38 0.03 -7.13 2.44
N THR A 39 0.77 -6.43 1.58
CA THR A 39 0.27 -6.02 0.27
C THR A 39 1.24 -6.31 -0.86
N LEU A 40 0.68 -6.53 -2.04
CA LEU A 40 1.35 -6.39 -3.32
C LEU A 40 1.34 -4.90 -3.73
N PRO A 41 2.11 -4.50 -4.75
CA PRO A 41 2.11 -3.12 -5.22
C PRO A 41 0.70 -2.56 -5.37
N LEU A 42 0.54 -1.27 -5.06
CA LEU A 42 -0.70 -0.52 -5.21
C LEU A 42 -1.86 -1.03 -4.34
N TYR A 43 -1.53 -1.47 -3.12
CA TYR A 43 -2.49 -1.95 -2.11
C TYR A 43 -3.31 -3.18 -2.52
N TYR A 44 -2.86 -3.93 -3.50
CA TYR A 44 -3.43 -5.24 -3.75
C TYR A 44 -3.05 -6.17 -2.59
N GLY A 45 -4.04 -6.80 -1.97
CA GLY A 45 -3.78 -7.76 -0.89
C GLY A 45 -3.07 -9.01 -1.39
N LEU A 46 -2.57 -9.83 -0.47
CA LEU A 46 -1.87 -11.09 -0.79
C LEU A 46 -2.81 -12.24 -1.19
N VAL A 47 -3.98 -11.94 -1.73
CA VAL A 47 -4.95 -12.93 -2.16
C VAL A 47 -4.67 -13.41 -3.59
N GLU A 48 -5.11 -14.62 -3.91
CA GLU A 48 -4.87 -15.26 -5.22
C GLU A 48 -5.19 -14.37 -6.42
N GLY A 49 -6.33 -13.67 -6.39
CA GLY A 49 -6.73 -12.78 -7.48
C GLY A 49 -5.74 -11.63 -7.71
N ALA A 50 -5.17 -11.08 -6.65
CA ALA A 50 -4.15 -10.05 -6.74
C ALA A 50 -2.82 -10.60 -7.28
N TRP A 51 -2.41 -11.77 -6.83
CA TRP A 51 -1.24 -12.44 -7.37
C TRP A 51 -1.39 -12.77 -8.86
N LYS A 52 -2.55 -13.26 -9.29
CA LYS A 52 -2.86 -13.49 -10.71
C LYS A 52 -2.87 -12.20 -11.52
N HIS A 53 -3.34 -11.09 -10.94
CA HIS A 53 -3.27 -9.78 -11.59
C HIS A 53 -1.81 -9.37 -11.83
N TRP A 54 -0.98 -9.39 -10.81
CA TRP A 54 0.43 -9.01 -10.94
C TRP A 54 1.24 -9.99 -11.78
N ALA A 55 0.94 -11.29 -11.73
CA ALA A 55 1.54 -12.26 -12.64
C ALA A 55 1.33 -11.86 -14.12
N ARG A 56 0.10 -11.42 -14.46
CA ARG A 56 -0.19 -10.91 -15.81
C ARG A 56 0.55 -9.62 -16.15
N VAL A 57 0.61 -8.69 -15.18
CA VAL A 57 1.35 -7.42 -15.36
C VAL A 57 2.83 -7.68 -15.58
N TRP A 58 3.41 -8.60 -14.82
CA TRP A 58 4.80 -9.02 -14.95
C TRP A 58 5.04 -10.02 -16.11
N GLU A 59 3.97 -10.44 -16.78
CA GLU A 59 4.03 -11.41 -17.89
C GLU A 59 4.71 -12.73 -17.50
N VAL A 60 4.35 -13.24 -16.34
CA VAL A 60 4.77 -14.55 -15.82
C VAL A 60 3.57 -15.41 -15.48
N GLU A 61 3.76 -16.72 -15.49
CA GLU A 61 2.70 -17.63 -15.09
C GLU A 61 2.49 -17.61 -13.58
N TYR A 62 1.24 -17.64 -13.15
CA TYR A 62 0.91 -17.68 -11.72
C TYR A 62 1.53 -18.88 -11.01
N ASP A 63 1.52 -20.04 -11.64
CA ASP A 63 2.11 -21.26 -11.08
C ASP A 63 3.63 -21.14 -10.92
N TYR A 64 4.30 -20.39 -11.82
CA TYR A 64 5.71 -20.07 -11.66
C TYR A 64 5.95 -19.25 -10.38
N LEU A 65 5.13 -18.25 -10.08
CA LEU A 65 5.24 -17.48 -8.84
C LEU A 65 4.95 -18.36 -7.62
N GLN A 66 3.89 -19.16 -7.66
CA GLN A 66 3.52 -20.05 -6.56
C GLN A 66 4.64 -21.07 -6.24
N ALA A 67 5.34 -21.55 -7.27
CA ALA A 67 6.45 -22.48 -7.11
C ALA A 67 7.68 -21.87 -6.39
N ARG A 68 7.73 -20.56 -6.23
CA ARG A 68 8.80 -19.87 -5.45
C ARG A 68 8.57 -19.93 -3.94
N PHE A 69 7.37 -20.29 -3.52
CA PHE A 69 7.02 -20.43 -2.11
C PHE A 69 7.15 -21.89 -1.67
N ASP A 70 7.64 -22.08 -0.45
CA ASP A 70 7.77 -23.42 0.14
C ASP A 70 6.46 -23.87 0.82
N GLU A 71 6.30 -25.17 0.93
CA GLU A 71 5.33 -25.77 1.84
C GLU A 71 5.92 -25.77 3.26
N VAL A 72 5.09 -25.45 4.24
CA VAL A 72 5.47 -25.50 5.65
C VAL A 72 4.83 -26.74 6.26
N PRO A 73 5.62 -27.72 6.73
CA PRO A 73 5.06 -28.93 7.34
C PRO A 73 4.37 -28.64 8.67
N ALA A 74 3.39 -29.47 9.02
CA ALA A 74 2.75 -29.41 10.32
C ALA A 74 3.77 -29.68 11.43
N LYS A 75 3.71 -28.88 12.49
CA LYS A 75 4.50 -29.03 13.70
C LYS A 75 3.59 -28.92 14.93
N SER A 76 4.08 -29.34 16.11
CA SER A 76 3.29 -29.29 17.34
C SER A 76 2.69 -27.91 17.58
N GLY A 77 1.37 -27.83 17.60
CA GLY A 77 0.63 -26.59 17.79
C GLY A 77 0.42 -25.72 16.54
N ARG A 78 0.90 -26.16 15.37
CA ARG A 78 0.72 -25.42 14.10
C ARG A 78 0.31 -26.34 12.95
N PRO A 79 -0.75 -25.99 12.18
CA PRO A 79 -1.11 -26.73 10.99
C PRO A 79 -0.06 -26.56 9.88
N ALA A 80 -0.02 -27.54 8.97
CA ALA A 80 0.74 -27.40 7.72
C ALA A 80 0.19 -26.23 6.90
N ARG A 81 1.06 -25.60 6.12
CA ARG A 81 0.67 -24.63 5.10
C ARG A 81 1.07 -25.11 3.72
N THR A 82 0.17 -25.00 2.79
CA THR A 82 0.46 -25.17 1.37
C THR A 82 1.25 -23.99 0.84
N ARG A 83 1.87 -24.13 -0.34
CA ARG A 83 2.55 -23.03 -1.03
C ARG A 83 1.64 -21.82 -1.21
N LYS A 84 0.38 -22.04 -1.59
CA LYS A 84 -0.62 -20.99 -1.73
C LYS A 84 -0.85 -20.24 -0.41
N GLN A 85 -1.08 -20.97 0.66
CA GLN A 85 -1.28 -20.35 1.97
C GLN A 85 -0.06 -19.57 2.46
N ASN A 86 1.14 -20.03 2.13
CA ASN A 86 2.36 -19.32 2.46
C ASN A 86 2.55 -18.06 1.60
N MET A 87 2.20 -18.14 0.32
CA MET A 87 2.19 -17.01 -0.60
C MET A 87 1.20 -15.91 -0.19
N GLU A 88 0.09 -16.29 0.42
CA GLU A 88 -0.95 -15.38 0.93
C GLU A 88 -0.70 -14.90 2.37
N ALA A 89 0.32 -15.41 3.03
CA ALA A 89 0.66 -15.02 4.39
C ALA A 89 1.48 -13.72 4.43
N PRO A 90 1.24 -12.85 5.41
CA PRO A 90 2.04 -11.65 5.59
C PRO A 90 3.47 -11.99 6.01
N GLY A 91 4.41 -11.10 5.68
CA GLY A 91 5.79 -11.17 6.14
C GLY A 91 5.97 -10.79 7.62
N ILE A 92 7.22 -10.70 8.03
CA ILE A 92 7.59 -10.22 9.37
C ILE A 92 7.76 -8.69 9.32
N PRO A 93 7.13 -7.93 10.23
CA PRO A 93 7.26 -6.48 10.26
C PRO A 93 8.69 -6.01 10.47
N SER A 94 9.04 -4.85 9.88
CA SER A 94 10.37 -4.25 10.03
C SER A 94 10.81 -4.05 11.47
N THR A 95 9.88 -3.83 12.38
CA THR A 95 10.14 -3.70 13.83
C THR A 95 10.48 -5.02 14.54
N ARG A 96 10.39 -6.15 13.84
CA ARG A 96 10.58 -7.50 14.39
C ARG A 96 11.41 -8.44 13.51
N TRP A 97 12.04 -7.95 12.46
CA TRP A 97 12.82 -8.79 11.54
C TRP A 97 13.90 -9.61 12.27
N PHE A 98 14.48 -9.05 13.35
CA PHE A 98 15.51 -9.74 14.12
C PHE A 98 14.99 -10.95 14.91
N ASP A 99 13.69 -11.04 15.16
CA ASP A 99 13.10 -12.28 15.68
C ASP A 99 13.27 -13.42 14.67
N ALA A 100 13.27 -13.12 13.37
CA ALA A 100 13.53 -14.11 12.33
C ALA A 100 14.98 -14.63 12.29
N THR A 101 15.93 -13.92 12.91
CA THR A 101 17.33 -14.36 13.05
C THR A 101 17.58 -15.03 14.40
N LEU A 102 16.91 -14.58 15.44
CA LEU A 102 17.19 -14.94 16.82
C LEU A 102 16.35 -16.09 17.35
N ALA A 103 15.07 -16.13 16.97
CA ALA A 103 14.15 -17.16 17.38
C ALA A 103 14.41 -18.49 16.64
N ASN A 104 13.88 -19.57 17.20
CA ASN A 104 13.77 -20.81 16.44
C ASN A 104 12.84 -20.54 15.23
N PRO A 105 13.21 -20.95 14.00
CA PRO A 105 12.35 -20.79 12.82
C PRO A 105 10.92 -21.26 13.03
N ASP A 106 10.72 -22.29 13.81
CA ASP A 106 9.41 -22.82 14.15
C ASP A 106 8.53 -21.84 14.95
N ASP A 107 9.15 -20.99 15.77
CA ASP A 107 8.44 -20.03 16.59
C ASP A 107 7.98 -18.80 15.81
N VAL A 108 8.64 -18.54 14.69
CA VAL A 108 8.34 -17.42 13.78
C VAL A 108 7.75 -17.89 12.45
N ASP A 109 7.40 -19.19 12.36
CA ASP A 109 6.73 -19.77 11.21
C ASP A 109 7.52 -19.64 9.89
N GLN A 110 8.82 -19.87 9.99
CA GLN A 110 9.76 -19.88 8.86
C GLN A 110 10.43 -21.25 8.72
N ARG A 111 10.90 -21.55 7.52
CA ARG A 111 11.68 -22.75 7.25
C ARG A 111 13.06 -22.69 7.86
N ASP A 112 13.71 -21.54 7.70
CA ASP A 112 15.07 -21.28 8.15
C ASP A 112 15.17 -19.92 8.85
N SER A 113 16.19 -19.71 9.64
CA SER A 113 16.52 -18.38 10.17
C SER A 113 16.90 -17.43 9.04
N LEU A 114 16.61 -16.16 9.21
CA LEU A 114 17.01 -15.11 8.25
C LEU A 114 18.55 -15.03 8.21
N LYS A 115 19.12 -15.16 7.02
CA LYS A 115 20.57 -15.20 6.79
C LYS A 115 21.13 -13.95 6.14
N GLY A 116 20.37 -13.32 5.26
CA GLY A 116 20.78 -12.13 4.53
C GLY A 116 19.78 -11.02 4.63
N MET A 117 20.24 -9.77 4.61
CA MET A 117 19.39 -8.60 4.62
C MET A 117 19.98 -7.49 3.75
N PHE A 118 19.10 -6.88 2.95
CA PHE A 118 19.34 -5.63 2.26
C PHE A 118 18.55 -4.54 2.96
N VAL A 119 19.22 -3.46 3.34
CA VAL A 119 18.63 -2.27 3.96
C VAL A 119 18.85 -1.13 2.99
N MET A 120 17.76 -0.49 2.59
CA MET A 120 17.80 0.64 1.66
C MET A 120 16.94 1.78 2.24
N GLY A 121 17.54 2.94 2.45
CA GLY A 121 16.84 4.13 2.95
C GLY A 121 16.23 3.96 4.35
N HIS A 122 16.91 3.25 5.26
CA HIS A 122 16.44 3.06 6.63
C HIS A 122 17.58 3.13 7.64
N GLY A 123 17.51 4.09 8.56
CA GLY A 123 18.56 4.32 9.55
C GLY A 123 18.69 3.23 10.62
N GLY A 124 17.59 2.62 11.01
CA GLY A 124 17.54 1.56 12.04
C GLY A 124 17.47 2.09 13.48
N ASN A 125 17.68 3.38 13.71
CA ASN A 125 17.68 3.98 15.05
C ASN A 125 16.29 4.09 15.68
N THR A 126 15.23 3.87 14.92
CA THR A 126 13.84 3.88 15.38
C THR A 126 13.26 2.49 15.62
N VAL A 127 14.04 1.45 15.37
CA VAL A 127 13.62 0.07 15.63
C VAL A 127 13.59 -0.18 17.13
N PRO A 128 12.48 -0.64 17.70
CA PRO A 128 12.41 -1.00 19.12
C PRO A 128 13.26 -2.23 19.41
N ARG A 129 13.62 -2.43 20.68
CA ARG A 129 14.43 -3.56 21.11
C ARG A 129 15.82 -3.58 20.44
N MET A 130 16.50 -2.45 20.50
CA MET A 130 17.79 -2.24 19.86
C MET A 130 18.84 -3.32 20.23
N THR A 131 18.84 -3.79 21.48
CA THR A 131 19.76 -4.84 21.93
C THR A 131 19.56 -6.15 21.17
N GLU A 132 18.32 -6.55 20.93
CA GLU A 132 18.00 -7.74 20.15
C GLU A 132 18.29 -7.51 18.66
N MET A 133 18.03 -6.31 18.16
CA MET A 133 18.39 -5.95 16.79
C MET A 133 19.89 -6.11 16.54
N VAL A 134 20.74 -5.60 17.43
CA VAL A 134 22.21 -5.77 17.34
C VAL A 134 22.58 -7.25 17.26
N LYS A 135 22.04 -8.07 18.17
CA LYS A 135 22.28 -9.52 18.16
C LYS A 135 21.79 -10.18 16.86
N GLY A 136 20.67 -9.71 16.32
CA GLY A 136 20.14 -10.19 15.04
C GLY A 136 21.07 -9.84 13.90
N ILE A 137 21.57 -8.60 13.84
CA ILE A 137 22.55 -8.15 12.84
C ILE A 137 23.81 -8.99 12.88
N GLU A 138 24.34 -9.29 14.05
CA GLU A 138 25.56 -10.09 14.23
C GLU A 138 25.42 -11.53 13.71
N LYS A 139 24.21 -12.07 13.75
CA LYS A 139 23.92 -13.42 13.24
C LYS A 139 23.73 -13.50 11.73
N LEU A 140 23.45 -12.41 11.04
CA LEU A 140 23.30 -12.42 9.59
C LEU A 140 24.60 -12.85 8.90
N GLU A 141 24.49 -13.71 7.91
CA GLU A 141 25.61 -14.08 7.04
C GLU A 141 25.95 -12.96 6.07
N LEU A 142 24.93 -12.26 5.55
CA LEU A 142 25.06 -11.13 4.62
C LEU A 142 24.29 -9.92 5.16
N LEU A 143 24.95 -8.76 5.18
CA LEU A 143 24.28 -7.46 5.38
C LEU A 143 24.78 -6.48 4.34
N VAL A 144 23.86 -5.91 3.59
CA VAL A 144 24.07 -4.84 2.62
C VAL A 144 23.24 -3.63 3.04
N VAL A 145 23.90 -2.49 3.16
CA VAL A 145 23.27 -1.22 3.50
C VAL A 145 23.49 -0.24 2.36
N ALA A 146 22.42 0.19 1.72
CA ALA A 146 22.45 1.21 0.67
C ALA A 146 21.80 2.49 1.22
N ASP A 147 22.59 3.53 1.39
CA ASP A 147 22.15 4.80 1.97
C ASP A 147 23.11 5.91 1.55
N PRO A 148 22.64 7.17 1.41
CA PRO A 148 23.53 8.30 1.18
C PRO A 148 24.53 8.57 2.31
N HIS A 149 24.21 8.13 3.52
CA HIS A 149 25.06 8.28 4.70
C HIS A 149 25.19 6.96 5.46
N PRO A 150 26.31 6.76 6.21
CA PRO A 150 26.41 5.64 7.12
C PRO A 150 25.29 5.68 8.16
N THR A 151 24.54 4.59 8.27
CA THR A 151 23.40 4.47 9.15
C THR A 151 23.72 3.67 10.40
N THR A 152 22.78 3.65 11.36
CA THR A 152 22.88 2.79 12.54
C THR A 152 23.09 1.32 12.16
N PHE A 153 22.41 0.83 11.13
CA PHE A 153 22.61 -0.54 10.63
C PHE A 153 24.06 -0.81 10.20
N ALA A 154 24.72 0.19 9.65
CA ALA A 154 26.10 0.07 9.18
C ALA A 154 27.11 0.04 10.33
N ALA A 155 26.82 0.73 11.45
CA ALA A 155 27.80 1.04 12.49
C ALA A 155 27.57 0.34 13.83
N ILE A 156 26.35 -0.17 14.08
CA ILE A 156 25.93 -0.57 15.43
C ILE A 156 26.48 -1.92 15.90
N SER A 157 26.98 -2.75 14.99
CA SER A 157 27.41 -4.10 15.33
C SER A 157 28.82 -4.43 14.82
N ASN A 158 29.48 -5.34 15.51
CA ASN A 158 30.82 -5.82 15.17
C ASN A 158 30.71 -7.17 14.45
N ARG A 159 30.33 -7.15 13.17
CA ARG A 159 30.09 -8.34 12.38
C ARG A 159 31.38 -9.04 11.94
N LYS A 160 31.46 -10.34 12.15
CA LYS A 160 32.59 -11.15 11.66
C LYS A 160 32.70 -11.18 10.14
N ASN A 161 31.55 -11.23 9.45
CA ASN A 161 31.48 -11.31 7.99
C ASN A 161 31.50 -9.94 7.31
N GLY A 162 31.65 -8.86 8.08
CA GLY A 162 31.62 -7.49 7.57
C GLY A 162 30.21 -7.02 7.17
N THR A 163 30.16 -5.79 6.70
CA THR A 163 28.95 -5.14 6.19
C THR A 163 29.31 -4.48 4.86
N TYR A 164 28.50 -4.71 3.82
CA TYR A 164 28.66 -4.01 2.55
C TYR A 164 27.91 -2.69 2.63
N LEU A 165 28.64 -1.58 2.45
CA LEU A 165 28.06 -0.24 2.35
C LEU A 165 28.06 0.15 0.87
N LEU A 166 26.87 0.42 0.34
CA LEU A 166 26.66 0.90 -1.01
C LEU A 166 26.23 2.35 -0.96
N PRO A 167 27.00 3.29 -1.50
CA PRO A 167 26.61 4.68 -1.50
C PRO A 167 25.42 4.90 -2.45
N ALA A 168 24.30 5.31 -1.89
CA ALA A 168 23.11 5.67 -2.65
C ALA A 168 23.08 7.17 -2.97
N CYS A 169 22.42 7.51 -4.06
CA CYS A 169 22.15 8.90 -4.42
C CYS A 169 21.17 9.56 -3.44
N THR A 170 21.37 10.85 -3.22
CA THR A 170 20.35 11.70 -2.60
C THR A 170 19.24 12.05 -3.58
N GLN A 171 18.14 12.60 -3.11
CA GLN A 171 17.02 13.00 -3.96
C GLN A 171 17.36 14.06 -5.03
N PHE A 172 18.47 14.79 -4.89
CA PHE A 172 18.92 15.79 -5.86
C PHE A 172 19.82 15.18 -6.94
N GLU A 173 20.32 14.00 -6.72
CA GLU A 173 21.24 13.29 -7.60
C GLU A 173 20.52 12.27 -8.51
N THR A 174 19.21 12.17 -8.40
CA THR A 174 18.39 11.20 -9.14
C THR A 174 17.14 11.83 -9.70
N SER A 175 16.56 11.22 -10.74
CA SER A 175 15.26 11.57 -11.31
C SER A 175 14.23 10.50 -10.98
N GLY A 176 12.97 10.90 -10.89
CA GLY A 176 11.88 9.94 -10.72
C GLY A 176 10.59 10.55 -10.21
N SER A 177 9.56 9.73 -10.11
CA SER A 177 8.29 10.13 -9.54
C SER A 177 8.31 10.08 -8.02
N ARG A 178 7.60 11.01 -7.40
CA ARG A 178 7.41 11.09 -5.95
C ARG A 178 5.95 11.36 -5.64
N THR A 179 5.41 10.66 -4.67
CA THR A 179 4.05 10.91 -4.19
C THR A 179 4.12 11.63 -2.84
N ALA A 180 3.71 12.88 -2.82
CA ALA A 180 3.64 13.69 -1.61
C ALA A 180 2.50 13.24 -0.68
N SER A 181 2.54 13.67 0.58
CA SER A 181 1.55 13.30 1.60
C SER A 181 0.12 13.73 1.25
N ASN A 182 -0.04 14.77 0.45
CA ASN A 182 -1.34 15.18 -0.10
C ASN A 182 -1.81 14.33 -1.29
N ARG A 183 -1.09 13.23 -1.60
CA ARG A 183 -1.34 12.34 -2.73
C ARG A 183 -1.13 12.98 -4.09
N SER A 184 -0.30 13.99 -4.17
CA SER A 184 0.11 14.58 -5.44
C SER A 184 1.33 13.83 -5.98
N LEU A 185 1.17 13.14 -7.10
CA LEU A 185 2.27 12.48 -7.80
C LEU A 185 3.02 13.53 -8.63
N GLN A 186 4.29 13.64 -8.40
CA GLN A 186 5.16 14.65 -8.98
C GLN A 186 6.37 14.00 -9.64
N TRP A 187 7.06 14.75 -10.48
CA TRP A 187 8.33 14.34 -11.07
C TRP A 187 9.46 15.22 -10.55
N GLY A 188 10.52 14.60 -10.06
CA GLY A 188 11.77 15.29 -9.74
C GLY A 188 12.81 15.00 -10.82
N GLU A 189 13.47 16.04 -11.30
CA GLU A 189 14.65 15.90 -12.17
C GLU A 189 15.93 15.91 -11.37
N GLN A 190 16.94 15.21 -11.87
CA GLN A 190 18.29 15.30 -11.34
C GLN A 190 18.80 16.75 -11.41
N VAL A 191 19.25 17.28 -10.29
CA VAL A 191 19.76 18.66 -10.18
C VAL A 191 21.28 18.70 -10.19
N VAL A 192 21.90 17.74 -9.52
CA VAL A 192 23.35 17.60 -9.44
C VAL A 192 23.77 16.20 -9.83
N LYS A 193 25.00 16.03 -10.26
CA LYS A 193 25.56 14.71 -10.58
C LYS A 193 25.79 13.91 -9.28
N PRO A 194 25.64 12.59 -9.34
CA PRO A 194 26.05 11.71 -8.22
C PRO A 194 27.45 12.00 -7.73
N ILE A 195 27.62 12.04 -6.44
CA ILE A 195 28.91 12.31 -5.79
C ILE A 195 29.65 10.98 -5.62
N PHE A 196 30.92 10.96 -5.93
CA PHE A 196 31.79 9.78 -5.83
C PHE A 196 31.23 8.57 -6.59
N GLU A 197 31.03 7.46 -5.91
CA GLU A 197 30.52 6.20 -6.47
C GLU A 197 29.03 5.99 -6.20
N SER A 198 28.32 7.03 -5.73
CA SER A 198 26.90 6.92 -5.43
C SER A 198 26.07 6.58 -6.68
N LYS A 199 25.06 5.77 -6.49
CA LYS A 199 24.18 5.26 -7.52
C LYS A 199 22.72 5.34 -7.09
N ASP A 200 21.86 5.48 -8.06
CA ASP A 200 20.41 5.39 -7.82
C ASP A 200 20.05 4.01 -7.26
N ASP A 201 19.05 3.94 -6.41
CA ASP A 201 18.55 2.68 -5.85
C ASP A 201 18.24 1.65 -6.95
N TYR A 202 17.61 2.07 -8.05
CA TYR A 202 17.29 1.19 -9.16
C TYR A 202 18.52 0.78 -9.97
N GLU A 203 19.56 1.59 -10.05
CA GLU A 203 20.87 1.18 -10.62
C GLU A 203 21.54 0.13 -9.72
N ILE A 204 21.52 0.33 -8.40
CA ILE A 204 22.03 -0.64 -7.42
C ILE A 204 21.32 -1.99 -7.58
N ILE A 205 19.98 -1.97 -7.64
CA ILE A 205 19.17 -3.18 -7.83
C ILE A 205 19.46 -3.84 -9.17
N TYR A 206 19.61 -3.06 -10.25
CA TYR A 206 19.98 -3.58 -11.55
C TYR A 206 21.35 -4.29 -11.54
N LEU A 207 22.36 -3.66 -10.96
CA LEU A 207 23.70 -4.23 -10.89
C LEU A 207 23.75 -5.51 -10.06
N ILE A 208 23.01 -5.57 -8.96
CA ILE A 208 22.87 -6.79 -8.15
C ILE A 208 22.17 -7.88 -8.96
N SER A 209 21.04 -7.58 -9.60
CA SER A 209 20.29 -8.54 -10.40
C SER A 209 21.10 -9.06 -11.59
N LYS A 210 21.93 -8.21 -12.20
CA LYS A 210 22.86 -8.58 -13.27
C LYS A 210 23.90 -9.58 -12.79
N LYS A 211 24.50 -9.33 -11.62
CA LYS A 211 25.44 -10.28 -11.01
C LYS A 211 24.80 -11.61 -10.62
N LEU A 212 23.54 -11.60 -10.26
CA LEU A 212 22.78 -12.80 -9.91
C LEU A 212 22.15 -13.50 -11.13
N GLY A 213 22.28 -12.93 -12.34
CA GLY A 213 21.89 -13.56 -13.61
C GLY A 213 20.41 -13.46 -13.96
N PHE A 214 19.65 -12.54 -13.36
CA PHE A 214 18.23 -12.36 -13.67
C PHE A 214 17.82 -10.94 -14.08
N ALA A 215 18.79 -10.06 -14.36
CA ALA A 215 18.48 -8.67 -14.74
C ALA A 215 17.59 -8.57 -15.98
N ASP A 216 17.82 -9.38 -17.00
CA ASP A 216 17.04 -9.37 -18.23
C ASP A 216 15.56 -9.72 -18.00
N ALA A 217 15.29 -10.61 -17.07
CA ALA A 217 13.92 -10.95 -16.68
C ALA A 217 13.28 -9.84 -15.82
N MET A 218 14.03 -9.25 -14.90
CA MET A 218 13.54 -8.23 -13.98
C MET A 218 13.30 -6.89 -14.67
N PHE A 219 14.16 -6.51 -15.60
CA PHE A 219 14.13 -5.21 -16.29
C PHE A 219 13.68 -5.31 -17.76
N LYS A 220 12.99 -6.38 -18.15
CA LYS A 220 12.62 -6.66 -19.56
C LYS A 220 11.82 -5.55 -20.26
N ASN A 221 11.06 -4.77 -19.50
CA ASN A 221 10.23 -3.67 -20.02
C ASN A 221 10.84 -2.29 -19.70
N ILE A 222 12.04 -2.24 -19.20
CA ILE A 222 12.73 -1.04 -18.74
C ILE A 222 13.98 -0.85 -19.57
N LYS A 223 14.09 0.28 -20.23
CA LYS A 223 15.30 0.62 -20.98
C LYS A 223 16.46 0.83 -20.02
N VAL A 224 17.58 0.18 -20.31
CA VAL A 224 18.80 0.31 -19.52
C VAL A 224 19.92 0.81 -20.42
N GLU A 225 20.49 1.94 -20.08
CA GLU A 225 21.65 2.53 -20.78
C GLU A 225 22.83 2.65 -19.83
N ASN A 226 23.98 2.12 -20.23
CA ASN A 226 25.21 2.15 -19.39
C ASN A 226 25.00 1.63 -17.97
N ASN A 227 24.24 0.55 -17.80
CA ASN A 227 23.77 -0.03 -16.53
C ASN A 227 22.79 0.85 -15.72
N HIS A 228 22.31 1.93 -16.25
CA HIS A 228 21.36 2.81 -15.60
C HIS A 228 19.94 2.58 -16.17
N PRO A 229 19.00 2.04 -15.39
CA PRO A 229 17.60 1.88 -15.78
C PRO A 229 16.90 3.23 -15.93
N SER A 230 15.98 3.32 -16.88
CA SER A 230 15.16 4.51 -17.10
C SER A 230 14.12 4.70 -15.98
N ALA A 231 14.19 5.82 -15.28
CA ALA A 231 13.21 6.18 -14.25
C ALA A 231 11.80 6.37 -14.86
N GLU A 232 11.72 6.81 -16.11
CA GLU A 232 10.47 6.93 -16.84
C GLU A 232 9.81 5.57 -17.08
N ASP A 233 10.60 4.57 -17.47
CA ASP A 233 10.07 3.24 -17.73
C ASP A 233 9.68 2.52 -16.41
N LEU A 234 10.36 2.82 -15.31
CA LEU A 234 9.95 2.34 -13.98
C LEU A 234 8.55 2.86 -13.61
N LEU A 235 8.27 4.14 -13.85
CA LEU A 235 6.92 4.67 -13.63
C LEU A 235 5.89 4.04 -14.58
N ARG A 236 6.25 3.79 -15.84
CA ARG A 236 5.36 3.10 -16.79
C ARG A 236 5.07 1.67 -16.36
N GLU A 237 6.07 0.96 -15.83
CA GLU A 237 5.90 -0.38 -15.28
C GLU A 237 4.91 -0.41 -14.11
N ILE A 238 5.03 0.54 -13.17
CA ILE A 238 4.09 0.70 -12.07
C ILE A 238 2.67 0.95 -12.60
N ASN A 239 2.53 1.83 -13.61
CA ASN A 239 1.24 2.18 -14.20
C ASN A 239 0.53 1.01 -14.86
N ARG A 240 1.24 0.02 -15.36
CA ARG A 240 0.64 -1.17 -16.02
C ARG A 240 -0.33 -1.93 -15.13
N GLY A 241 -0.11 -1.91 -13.81
CA GLY A 241 -0.98 -2.59 -12.85
C GLY A 241 -1.81 -1.66 -11.97
N GLY A 242 -1.72 -0.36 -12.15
CA GLY A 242 -2.11 0.65 -11.18
C GLY A 242 -3.56 1.10 -11.14
N PHE A 243 -4.51 0.31 -11.61
CA PHE A 243 -5.91 0.74 -11.68
C PHE A 243 -6.55 1.06 -10.33
N SER A 244 -6.17 0.37 -9.27
CA SER A 244 -6.81 0.51 -7.96
C SER A 244 -6.36 1.74 -7.17
N THR A 245 -5.20 2.30 -7.48
CA THR A 245 -4.60 3.39 -6.71
C THR A 245 -4.43 4.68 -7.49
N GLY A 246 -4.77 4.67 -8.77
CA GLY A 246 -4.77 5.87 -9.59
C GLY A 246 -3.42 6.24 -10.21
N TYR A 247 -2.46 5.33 -10.22
CA TYR A 247 -1.22 5.53 -10.97
C TYR A 247 -1.42 5.40 -12.49
N SER A 248 -2.39 4.61 -12.93
CA SER A 248 -2.67 4.45 -14.35
C SER A 248 -3.01 5.80 -15.01
N GLY A 249 -2.46 6.03 -16.18
CA GLY A 249 -2.59 7.28 -16.91
C GLY A 249 -1.65 8.41 -16.47
N GLN A 250 -0.83 8.20 -15.47
CA GLN A 250 0.12 9.18 -14.95
C GLN A 250 1.50 8.97 -15.58
N SER A 251 1.65 9.38 -16.83
CA SER A 251 2.92 9.21 -17.55
C SER A 251 4.02 10.17 -17.08
N PRO A 252 5.29 9.80 -17.27
CA PRO A 252 6.41 10.72 -16.98
C PRO A 252 6.30 12.04 -17.72
N GLU A 253 5.93 12.01 -19.00
CA GLU A 253 5.77 13.20 -19.84
C GLU A 253 4.72 14.16 -19.27
N ARG A 254 3.62 13.59 -18.79
CA ARG A 254 2.54 14.34 -18.18
C ARG A 254 2.97 14.97 -16.86
N LEU A 255 3.65 14.21 -16.00
CA LEU A 255 4.17 14.75 -14.75
C LEU A 255 5.20 15.85 -14.97
N LYS A 256 6.10 15.68 -15.94
CA LYS A 256 7.08 16.70 -16.33
C LYS A 256 6.40 17.97 -16.85
N ALA A 257 5.34 17.84 -17.67
CA ALA A 257 4.54 18.98 -18.13
C ALA A 257 3.88 19.72 -16.95
N HIS A 258 3.34 19.00 -16.00
CA HIS A 258 2.75 19.60 -14.79
C HIS A 258 3.81 20.35 -13.97
N MET A 259 4.96 19.75 -13.72
CA MET A 259 6.04 20.39 -12.96
C MET A 259 6.55 21.67 -13.64
N LYS A 260 6.64 21.67 -14.97
CA LYS A 260 7.04 22.83 -15.75
C LYS A 260 6.05 23.98 -15.68
N ASN A 261 4.76 23.70 -15.52
CA ASN A 261 3.67 24.66 -15.57
C ASN A 261 2.98 24.86 -14.20
N GLN A 262 3.65 24.57 -13.09
CA GLN A 262 3.03 24.58 -11.76
C GLN A 262 2.44 25.96 -11.37
N ASP A 263 2.97 27.06 -11.88
CA ASP A 263 2.46 28.41 -11.68
C ASP A 263 1.10 28.66 -12.36
N LYS A 264 0.69 27.80 -13.29
CA LYS A 264 -0.56 27.85 -14.02
C LYS A 264 -1.70 27.07 -13.36
N PHE A 265 -1.45 26.43 -12.23
CA PHE A 265 -2.45 25.72 -11.47
C PHE A 265 -3.07 26.62 -10.40
N ASP A 266 -4.35 26.41 -10.15
CA ASP A 266 -5.04 27.05 -9.03
C ASP A 266 -4.59 26.42 -7.71
N LEU A 267 -4.17 27.24 -6.76
CA LEU A 267 -3.60 26.77 -5.49
C LEU A 267 -4.60 26.05 -4.59
N VAL A 268 -5.88 26.30 -4.79
CA VAL A 268 -6.94 25.71 -3.96
C VAL A 268 -7.48 24.43 -4.58
N THR A 269 -7.83 24.49 -5.86
CA THR A 269 -8.41 23.35 -6.58
C THR A 269 -7.35 22.43 -7.18
N LEU A 270 -6.11 22.88 -7.29
CA LEU A 270 -5.01 22.20 -7.98
C LEU A 270 -5.31 21.92 -9.46
N ARG A 271 -6.29 22.57 -10.05
CA ARG A 271 -6.62 22.46 -11.48
C ARG A 271 -5.85 23.46 -12.30
N ALA A 272 -5.40 23.01 -13.47
CA ALA A 272 -4.81 23.92 -14.45
C ALA A 272 -5.86 24.88 -15.02
N LYS A 273 -5.44 26.11 -15.25
CA LYS A 273 -6.25 27.13 -15.91
C LYS A 273 -6.46 26.76 -17.39
N ALA A 274 -7.59 27.16 -17.93
CA ALA A 274 -7.99 26.80 -19.30
C ALA A 274 -7.05 27.37 -20.39
N ASP A 275 -6.26 28.38 -20.07
CA ASP A 275 -5.32 29.04 -20.97
C ASP A 275 -3.96 28.34 -21.12
N VAL A 276 -3.79 27.18 -20.49
CA VAL A 276 -2.59 26.33 -20.59
C VAL A 276 -2.89 25.12 -21.46
N PRO A 277 -2.59 25.13 -22.76
CA PRO A 277 -2.99 24.05 -23.68
C PRO A 277 -2.44 22.67 -23.31
N GLU A 278 -1.22 22.63 -22.80
CA GLU A 278 -0.53 21.35 -22.48
C GLU A 278 -1.12 20.64 -21.26
N VAL A 279 -1.68 21.39 -20.32
CA VAL A 279 -2.17 20.87 -19.03
C VAL A 279 -3.54 21.42 -18.64
N GLY A 280 -4.20 22.16 -19.54
CA GLY A 280 -5.50 22.79 -19.29
C GLY A 280 -6.56 21.81 -18.83
N GLY A 281 -7.21 22.10 -17.71
CA GLY A 281 -8.21 21.24 -17.09
C GLY A 281 -7.65 20.08 -16.25
N ASP A 282 -6.36 19.80 -16.33
CA ASP A 282 -5.69 18.78 -15.52
C ASP A 282 -5.34 19.25 -14.11
N TYR A 283 -4.98 18.33 -13.24
CA TYR A 283 -4.55 18.61 -11.87
C TYR A 283 -3.03 18.72 -11.77
N TYR A 284 -2.55 19.67 -10.98
CA TYR A 284 -1.13 19.79 -10.65
C TYR A 284 -0.62 18.49 -10.01
N GLY A 285 0.50 17.99 -10.54
CA GLY A 285 1.14 16.80 -10.01
C GLY A 285 0.20 15.59 -9.95
N LEU A 286 -0.83 15.57 -10.75
CA LEU A 286 -1.83 14.52 -10.79
C LEU A 286 -2.17 13.99 -9.39
N PRO A 287 -3.01 14.68 -8.63
CA PRO A 287 -3.42 14.22 -7.32
C PRO A 287 -4.03 12.83 -7.41
N TRP A 288 -3.74 12.01 -6.45
CA TRP A 288 -4.38 10.72 -6.30
C TRP A 288 -5.35 10.78 -5.11
N PRO A 289 -6.63 10.56 -5.27
CA PRO A 289 -7.33 10.30 -6.54
C PRO A 289 -7.45 11.54 -7.44
N CYS A 290 -7.55 11.34 -8.74
CA CYS A 290 -7.72 12.41 -9.71
C CYS A 290 -8.94 12.21 -10.61
N TRP A 291 -9.42 13.31 -11.18
CA TRP A 291 -10.49 13.26 -12.17
C TRP A 291 -9.96 12.75 -13.51
N GLY A 292 -10.77 11.92 -14.16
CA GLY A 292 -10.51 11.55 -15.54
C GLY A 292 -10.96 12.64 -16.50
N THR A 293 -10.25 12.76 -17.63
CA THR A 293 -10.66 13.61 -18.74
C THR A 293 -10.48 12.87 -20.06
N PRO A 294 -11.25 13.20 -21.10
CA PRO A 294 -11.03 12.62 -22.43
C PRO A 294 -9.63 12.86 -22.98
N ALA A 295 -9.04 14.00 -22.67
CA ALA A 295 -7.70 14.39 -23.13
C ALA A 295 -6.62 13.43 -22.67
N ILE A 296 -6.75 12.91 -21.45
CA ILE A 296 -5.79 11.96 -20.87
C ILE A 296 -6.18 10.51 -21.09
N LYS A 297 -7.33 10.27 -21.73
CA LYS A 297 -7.87 8.91 -21.98
C LYS A 297 -7.93 8.04 -20.73
N HIS A 298 -8.18 8.67 -19.59
CA HIS A 298 -8.27 8.00 -18.30
C HIS A 298 -9.57 8.37 -17.60
N PRO A 299 -10.32 7.41 -17.06
CA PRO A 299 -11.64 7.66 -16.47
C PRO A 299 -11.61 8.38 -15.13
N GLY A 300 -10.44 8.52 -14.52
CA GLY A 300 -10.28 9.04 -13.16
C GLY A 300 -10.07 7.93 -12.15
N THR A 301 -9.77 8.36 -10.94
CA THR A 301 -9.52 7.49 -9.80
C THR A 301 -10.50 7.78 -8.67
N HIS A 302 -10.38 7.10 -7.57
CA HIS A 302 -11.22 7.37 -6.41
C HIS A 302 -11.04 8.79 -5.92
N THR A 303 -12.13 9.39 -5.49
CA THR A 303 -12.10 10.69 -4.84
C THR A 303 -13.21 10.77 -3.80
N LEU A 304 -12.96 11.57 -2.78
CA LEU A 304 -13.93 11.90 -1.73
C LEU A 304 -14.61 13.25 -1.98
N TYR A 305 -14.28 13.96 -3.05
CA TYR A 305 -14.60 15.38 -3.15
C TYR A 305 -16.09 15.61 -3.17
N ASN A 306 -16.80 15.54 -4.15
CA ASN A 306 -18.21 15.92 -4.12
C ASN A 306 -19.12 14.73 -4.46
N THR A 307 -19.73 14.14 -3.47
CA THR A 307 -20.66 13.01 -3.63
C THR A 307 -22.05 13.41 -4.15
N ASN A 308 -22.33 14.71 -4.27
CA ASN A 308 -23.60 15.20 -4.79
C ASN A 308 -23.60 15.39 -6.32
N LEU A 309 -22.42 15.38 -6.95
CA LEU A 309 -22.30 15.44 -8.38
C LEU A 309 -22.26 14.03 -8.98
N HIS A 310 -22.72 13.91 -10.21
CA HIS A 310 -22.57 12.70 -10.99
C HIS A 310 -21.08 12.43 -11.28
N ALA A 311 -20.68 11.17 -11.35
CA ALA A 311 -19.27 10.80 -11.53
C ALA A 311 -18.65 11.40 -12.81
N LYS A 312 -19.38 11.42 -13.95
CA LYS A 312 -18.94 12.05 -15.20
C LYS A 312 -18.71 13.55 -15.11
N ASP A 313 -19.37 14.20 -14.17
CA ASP A 313 -19.29 15.65 -13.93
C ASP A 313 -18.29 15.98 -12.81
N GLY A 314 -17.51 15.01 -12.41
CA GLY A 314 -16.52 15.14 -11.35
C GLY A 314 -17.04 14.79 -9.95
N GLY A 315 -18.14 14.08 -9.85
CA GLY A 315 -18.70 13.62 -8.57
C GLY A 315 -17.75 12.68 -7.85
N GLY A 316 -17.62 12.86 -6.55
CA GLY A 316 -16.71 12.10 -5.73
C GLY A 316 -17.24 10.70 -5.44
N THR A 317 -16.33 9.79 -5.38
CA THR A 317 -16.58 8.45 -4.91
C THR A 317 -15.62 8.12 -3.79
N PHE A 318 -16.09 7.30 -2.90
CA PHE A 318 -15.27 6.76 -1.83
C PHE A 318 -15.11 5.27 -2.08
N ARG A 319 -13.87 4.80 -2.03
CA ARG A 319 -13.63 3.36 -2.06
C ARG A 319 -14.03 2.76 -0.73
N ALA A 320 -15.30 2.61 -0.53
CA ALA A 320 -15.80 1.68 0.45
C ALA A 320 -16.37 0.50 -0.32
N ARG A 321 -16.07 -0.67 0.11
CA ARG A 321 -16.67 -1.88 -0.41
C ARG A 321 -18.04 -1.98 0.22
N PHE A 322 -19.01 -1.36 -0.40
CA PHE A 322 -20.39 -1.43 0.05
C PHE A 322 -21.05 -2.71 -0.44
N GLY A 323 -21.83 -3.30 0.40
CA GLY A 323 -22.87 -4.18 -0.06
C GLY A 323 -23.90 -3.37 -0.81
N VAL A 324 -24.13 -3.67 -2.06
CA VAL A 324 -25.27 -3.15 -2.79
C VAL A 324 -26.30 -4.24 -2.84
N VAL A 325 -27.41 -3.97 -2.18
CA VAL A 325 -28.56 -4.85 -2.19
C VAL A 325 -29.50 -4.36 -3.28
N TYR A 326 -29.80 -5.22 -4.25
CA TYR A 326 -30.88 -4.99 -5.19
C TYR A 326 -31.98 -6.03 -4.97
N GLU A 327 -33.18 -5.69 -5.39
CA GLU A 327 -34.33 -6.57 -5.28
C GLU A 327 -34.47 -7.42 -6.52
N GLU A 328 -34.39 -8.72 -6.34
CA GLU A 328 -34.60 -9.70 -7.40
C GLU A 328 -35.97 -10.38 -7.23
N LYS A 329 -36.85 -10.20 -8.22
CA LYS A 329 -38.14 -10.90 -8.22
C LYS A 329 -37.90 -12.39 -8.49
N GLN A 330 -38.36 -13.22 -7.58
CA GLN A 330 -38.28 -14.67 -7.70
C GLN A 330 -39.45 -15.20 -8.55
N PRO A 331 -39.34 -16.41 -9.11
CA PRO A 331 -40.42 -17.03 -9.90
C PRO A 331 -41.74 -17.20 -9.15
N ASP A 332 -41.69 -17.28 -7.84
CA ASP A 332 -42.87 -17.39 -6.96
C ASP A 332 -43.53 -16.03 -6.63
N GLY A 333 -42.99 -14.94 -7.21
CA GLY A 333 -43.46 -13.58 -6.97
C GLY A 333 -42.90 -12.91 -5.73
N SER A 334 -42.13 -13.61 -4.93
CA SER A 334 -41.43 -13.03 -3.78
C SER A 334 -40.28 -12.13 -4.24
N VAL A 335 -39.84 -11.23 -3.37
CA VAL A 335 -38.69 -10.36 -3.62
C VAL A 335 -37.55 -10.80 -2.72
N LYS A 336 -36.44 -11.16 -3.33
CA LYS A 336 -35.20 -11.50 -2.65
C LYS A 336 -34.22 -10.33 -2.74
N LYS A 337 -33.73 -9.90 -1.59
CA LYS A 337 -32.61 -8.94 -1.56
C LYS A 337 -31.31 -9.68 -1.85
N VAL A 338 -30.60 -9.26 -2.88
CA VAL A 338 -29.35 -9.85 -3.33
C VAL A 338 -28.23 -8.82 -3.24
N ASN A 339 -27.17 -9.18 -2.53
CA ASN A 339 -25.97 -8.36 -2.49
C ASN A 339 -25.12 -8.65 -3.72
N LEU A 340 -24.84 -7.62 -4.51
CA LEU A 340 -24.04 -7.72 -5.75
C LEU A 340 -22.56 -7.90 -5.52
N LEU A 341 -22.07 -7.66 -4.32
CA LEU A 341 -20.65 -7.86 -4.03
C LEU A 341 -20.31 -9.33 -4.03
N ALA A 342 -19.14 -9.63 -4.58
CA ALA A 342 -18.62 -10.98 -4.61
C ALA A 342 -18.53 -11.58 -3.20
N GLU A 343 -18.79 -12.87 -3.11
CA GLU A 343 -18.62 -13.61 -1.87
C GLU A 343 -17.18 -13.46 -1.37
N GLY A 344 -17.02 -13.16 -0.09
CA GLY A 344 -15.71 -12.88 0.51
C GLY A 344 -15.30 -11.40 0.49
N SER A 345 -16.09 -10.49 -0.11
CA SER A 345 -15.90 -9.06 0.08
C SER A 345 -16.20 -8.66 1.52
N TYR A 346 -15.68 -7.50 1.94
CA TYR A 346 -15.92 -6.98 3.30
C TYR A 346 -17.38 -6.69 3.62
N SER A 347 -18.21 -6.64 2.61
CA SER A 347 -19.63 -6.34 2.76
C SER A 347 -20.53 -7.57 2.72
N LYS A 348 -19.96 -8.76 2.81
CA LYS A 348 -20.76 -9.99 2.90
C LYS A 348 -21.75 -9.89 4.05
N GLY A 349 -23.03 -10.05 3.73
CA GLY A 349 -24.12 -9.91 4.71
C GLY A 349 -24.47 -8.47 5.07
N SER A 350 -23.86 -7.48 4.46
CA SER A 350 -24.21 -6.08 4.63
C SER A 350 -25.52 -5.77 3.89
N GLU A 351 -26.45 -5.13 4.59
CA GLU A 351 -27.70 -4.62 3.99
C GLU A 351 -27.59 -3.17 3.51
N LEU A 352 -26.39 -2.73 3.16
CA LEU A 352 -26.18 -1.39 2.65
C LEU A 352 -26.83 -1.24 1.28
N THR A 353 -27.82 -0.37 1.19
CA THR A 353 -28.61 -0.15 -0.03
C THR A 353 -28.22 1.09 -0.80
N ASP A 354 -27.39 1.93 -0.22
CA ASP A 354 -26.94 3.19 -0.83
C ASP A 354 -25.66 2.99 -1.63
N GLY A 355 -25.65 3.47 -2.84
CA GLY A 355 -24.49 3.45 -3.70
C GLY A 355 -24.55 2.40 -4.80
N TYR A 356 -23.47 2.34 -5.56
CA TYR A 356 -23.33 1.44 -6.69
C TYR A 356 -22.36 0.30 -6.33
N PRO A 357 -22.51 -0.89 -6.97
CA PRO A 357 -21.60 -2.00 -6.72
C PRO A 357 -20.19 -1.70 -7.22
N GLU A 358 -19.21 -2.44 -6.72
CA GLU A 358 -17.95 -2.61 -7.44
C GLU A 358 -18.24 -3.42 -8.71
N PHE A 359 -17.80 -2.91 -9.86
CA PHE A 359 -18.18 -3.49 -11.14
C PHE A 359 -17.27 -4.64 -11.55
N THR A 360 -17.91 -5.70 -11.97
CA THR A 360 -17.31 -6.81 -12.69
C THR A 360 -17.94 -6.91 -14.08
N TYR A 361 -17.35 -7.68 -14.97
CA TYR A 361 -17.98 -7.97 -16.26
C TYR A 361 -19.38 -8.59 -16.11
N GLY A 362 -19.54 -9.48 -15.13
CA GLY A 362 -20.85 -10.04 -14.80
C GLY A 362 -21.87 -9.00 -14.33
N VAL A 363 -21.43 -7.93 -13.63
CA VAL A 363 -22.30 -6.81 -13.27
C VAL A 363 -22.67 -5.99 -14.52
N LEU A 364 -21.72 -5.71 -15.41
CA LEU A 364 -22.04 -5.05 -16.69
C LEU A 364 -23.09 -5.83 -17.48
N LYS A 365 -22.95 -7.15 -17.59
CA LYS A 365 -23.93 -8.02 -18.26
C LYS A 365 -25.33 -7.92 -17.64
N LYS A 366 -25.42 -7.96 -16.31
CA LYS A 366 -26.71 -7.81 -15.61
C LYS A 366 -27.40 -6.49 -15.90
N LEU A 367 -26.62 -5.44 -16.11
CA LEU A 367 -27.13 -4.10 -16.44
C LEU A 367 -27.32 -3.89 -17.95
N GLY A 368 -26.87 -4.83 -18.79
CA GLY A 368 -26.89 -4.69 -20.24
C GLY A 368 -25.85 -3.70 -20.80
N TRP A 369 -24.87 -3.33 -20.00
CA TRP A 369 -23.82 -2.38 -20.35
C TRP A 369 -22.59 -3.06 -20.97
N ASP A 370 -22.55 -4.38 -20.96
CA ASP A 370 -21.52 -5.17 -21.61
C ASP A 370 -21.47 -4.94 -23.14
N LYS A 371 -22.57 -4.50 -23.74
CA LYS A 371 -22.68 -4.14 -25.18
C LYS A 371 -21.82 -2.93 -25.55
N ASP A 372 -21.45 -2.11 -24.59
CA ASP A 372 -20.63 -0.92 -24.80
C ASP A 372 -19.13 -1.23 -24.77
N LEU A 373 -18.74 -2.46 -24.44
CA LEU A 373 -17.38 -2.91 -24.55
C LEU A 373 -16.99 -3.09 -26.02
N THR A 374 -15.78 -2.68 -26.37
CA THR A 374 -15.18 -2.98 -27.68
C THR A 374 -14.79 -4.46 -27.74
N GLU A 375 -14.64 -5.00 -28.94
CA GLU A 375 -14.20 -6.38 -29.15
C GLU A 375 -12.83 -6.65 -28.50
N ALA A 376 -11.91 -5.69 -28.55
CA ALA A 376 -10.59 -5.80 -27.95
C ALA A 376 -10.65 -5.83 -26.42
N GLU A 377 -11.51 -5.01 -25.81
CA GLU A 377 -11.73 -5.01 -24.36
C GLU A 377 -12.35 -6.34 -23.90
N LEU A 378 -13.36 -6.81 -24.62
CA LEU A 378 -14.01 -8.08 -24.34
C LEU A 378 -13.05 -9.28 -24.51
N ALA A 379 -12.21 -9.27 -25.55
CA ALA A 379 -11.18 -10.27 -25.73
C ALA A 379 -10.18 -10.30 -24.57
N THR A 380 -9.79 -9.13 -24.08
CA THR A 380 -8.90 -9.01 -22.92
C THR A 380 -9.56 -9.53 -21.64
N ILE A 381 -10.81 -9.14 -21.38
CA ILE A 381 -11.58 -9.62 -20.23
C ILE A 381 -11.72 -11.15 -20.26
N ASN A 382 -12.08 -11.72 -21.42
CA ASN A 382 -12.20 -13.16 -21.58
C ASN A 382 -10.87 -13.89 -21.37
N LYS A 383 -9.79 -13.34 -21.90
CA LYS A 383 -8.44 -13.88 -21.70
C LYS A 383 -8.05 -13.89 -20.21
N ILE A 384 -8.33 -12.81 -19.49
CA ILE A 384 -8.06 -12.69 -18.06
C ILE A 384 -8.95 -13.66 -17.25
N GLY A 385 -10.23 -13.70 -17.57
CA GLY A 385 -11.22 -14.49 -16.83
C GLY A 385 -11.12 -16.00 -17.08
N GLY A 386 -10.60 -16.43 -18.21
CA GLY A 386 -10.53 -17.84 -18.56
C GLY A 386 -11.91 -18.52 -18.48
N ASN A 387 -12.08 -19.44 -17.55
CA ASN A 387 -13.34 -20.14 -17.33
C ASN A 387 -14.41 -19.34 -16.56
N ASN A 388 -14.04 -18.18 -16.01
CA ASN A 388 -14.95 -17.31 -15.28
C ASN A 388 -14.77 -15.83 -15.66
N PRO A 389 -15.09 -15.43 -16.90
CA PRO A 389 -14.98 -14.03 -17.33
C PRO A 389 -15.85 -13.09 -16.50
N ASP A 390 -17.00 -13.54 -16.04
CA ASP A 390 -17.95 -12.73 -15.23
C ASP A 390 -17.33 -12.26 -13.91
N GLY A 391 -16.37 -12.99 -13.39
CA GLY A 391 -15.63 -12.63 -12.18
C GLY A 391 -14.54 -11.58 -12.37
N VAL A 392 -14.25 -11.20 -13.61
CA VAL A 392 -13.23 -10.17 -13.90
C VAL A 392 -13.75 -8.82 -13.41
N GLY A 393 -13.13 -8.31 -12.37
CA GLY A 393 -13.43 -6.99 -11.81
C GLY A 393 -12.66 -5.87 -12.51
N TRP A 394 -13.14 -4.65 -12.34
CA TRP A 394 -12.50 -3.45 -12.87
C TRP A 394 -11.01 -3.32 -12.51
N ALA A 395 -10.64 -3.77 -11.32
CA ALA A 395 -9.26 -3.67 -10.81
C ALA A 395 -8.27 -4.62 -11.49
N VAL A 396 -8.77 -5.70 -12.10
CA VAL A 396 -7.95 -6.70 -12.81
C VAL A 396 -8.14 -6.67 -14.32
N ASP A 397 -9.07 -5.85 -14.81
CA ASP A 397 -9.29 -5.61 -16.22
C ASP A 397 -8.23 -4.68 -16.80
N LEU A 398 -7.17 -5.26 -17.37
CA LEU A 398 -6.07 -4.52 -17.98
C LEU A 398 -6.47 -3.77 -19.27
N SER A 399 -7.66 -4.02 -19.80
CA SER A 399 -8.17 -3.24 -20.94
C SER A 399 -8.72 -1.87 -20.56
N GLY A 400 -9.11 -1.71 -19.28
CA GLY A 400 -9.82 -0.54 -18.80
C GLY A 400 -11.26 -0.41 -19.30
N GLY A 401 -11.77 -1.41 -19.99
CA GLY A 401 -13.11 -1.39 -20.60
C GLY A 401 -14.22 -1.27 -19.57
N ILE A 402 -14.10 -1.99 -18.45
CA ILE A 402 -15.09 -1.91 -17.35
C ILE A 402 -15.14 -0.49 -16.78
N ILE A 403 -13.99 0.14 -16.56
CA ILE A 403 -13.92 1.53 -16.06
C ILE A 403 -14.54 2.49 -17.07
N ARG A 404 -14.17 2.37 -18.34
CA ARG A 404 -14.66 3.23 -19.41
C ARG A 404 -16.19 3.15 -19.55
N VAL A 405 -16.73 1.95 -19.56
CA VAL A 405 -18.18 1.72 -19.70
C VAL A 405 -18.94 2.28 -18.51
N THR A 406 -18.49 1.97 -17.28
CA THR A 406 -19.17 2.47 -16.08
C THR A 406 -19.16 3.99 -16.02
N LEU A 407 -18.05 4.63 -16.36
CA LEU A 407 -17.96 6.08 -16.39
C LEU A 407 -18.87 6.70 -17.46
N ALA A 408 -18.99 6.07 -18.64
CA ALA A 408 -19.93 6.51 -19.66
C ALA A 408 -21.39 6.48 -19.17
N HIS A 409 -21.72 5.53 -18.31
CA HIS A 409 -23.01 5.47 -17.63
C HIS A 409 -23.11 6.35 -16.36
N GLY A 410 -22.08 7.11 -16.08
CA GLY A 410 -22.08 8.12 -15.02
C GLY A 410 -21.81 7.58 -13.62
N VAL A 411 -21.21 6.40 -13.51
CA VAL A 411 -20.80 5.80 -12.24
C VAL A 411 -19.32 5.40 -12.29
N MET A 412 -18.72 5.32 -11.12
CA MET A 412 -17.32 4.85 -11.03
C MET A 412 -17.29 3.33 -10.86
N ALA A 413 -16.33 2.68 -11.49
CA ALA A 413 -16.23 1.22 -11.50
C ALA A 413 -16.05 0.59 -10.09
N TYR A 414 -15.50 1.33 -9.17
CA TYR A 414 -15.27 0.90 -7.79
C TYR A 414 -16.43 1.25 -6.83
N GLY A 415 -17.56 1.62 -7.35
CA GLY A 415 -18.74 1.98 -6.59
C GLY A 415 -18.85 3.48 -6.29
N ASN A 416 -20.05 3.93 -6.10
CA ASN A 416 -20.39 5.28 -5.71
C ASN A 416 -21.36 5.23 -4.54
N GLY A 417 -20.92 5.60 -3.37
CA GLY A 417 -21.75 5.54 -2.18
C GLY A 417 -21.35 6.60 -1.17
N LYS A 418 -22.17 6.74 -0.15
CA LYS A 418 -21.85 7.60 0.97
C LYS A 418 -20.81 6.96 1.85
N ALA A 419 -19.88 7.76 2.37
CA ALA A 419 -18.93 7.28 3.36
C ALA A 419 -19.68 6.74 4.59
N ARG A 420 -19.26 5.57 5.03
CA ARG A 420 -19.82 4.91 6.21
C ARG A 420 -18.69 4.41 7.10
N ALA A 421 -18.85 4.55 8.39
CA ALA A 421 -17.97 3.90 9.35
C ALA A 421 -18.39 2.44 9.46
N VAL A 422 -17.60 1.53 8.91
CA VAL A 422 -17.85 0.10 9.00
C VAL A 422 -16.61 -0.57 9.58
N ALA A 423 -16.81 -1.29 10.64
CA ALA A 423 -15.73 -1.93 11.40
C ALA A 423 -15.92 -3.46 11.43
N TRP A 424 -15.63 -4.12 10.32
CA TRP A 424 -15.91 -5.55 10.15
C TRP A 424 -15.12 -6.46 11.09
N ASN A 425 -13.88 -6.10 11.36
CA ASN A 425 -12.97 -6.93 12.15
C ASN A 425 -12.58 -6.30 13.48
N LEU A 426 -13.20 -5.18 13.83
CA LEU A 426 -12.99 -4.56 15.13
C LEU A 426 -13.99 -5.12 16.14
N PRO A 427 -13.57 -5.33 17.38
CA PRO A 427 -14.47 -5.81 18.41
C PRO A 427 -15.58 -4.82 18.73
N ASP A 428 -15.35 -3.54 18.45
CA ASP A 428 -16.30 -2.46 18.73
C ASP A 428 -16.53 -1.60 17.48
N PRO A 429 -17.70 -1.66 16.85
CA PRO A 429 -18.04 -0.74 15.76
C PRO A 429 -18.15 0.72 16.22
N VAL A 430 -18.52 0.93 17.48
CA VAL A 430 -18.41 2.22 18.16
C VAL A 430 -17.28 2.12 19.18
N PRO A 431 -16.32 3.05 19.21
CA PRO A 431 -15.24 3.00 20.17
C PRO A 431 -15.75 2.97 21.61
N VAL A 432 -15.31 1.99 22.35
CA VAL A 432 -15.55 1.89 23.79
C VAL A 432 -14.21 1.88 24.52
N HIS A 433 -14.20 2.33 25.76
CA HIS A 433 -13.00 2.27 26.56
C HIS A 433 -12.56 0.83 26.77
N ARG A 434 -11.27 0.58 26.58
CA ARG A 434 -10.62 -0.70 26.89
C ARG A 434 -9.32 -0.43 27.60
N GLU A 435 -9.11 -1.12 28.69
CA GLU A 435 -7.86 -1.00 29.42
C GLU A 435 -6.68 -1.51 28.55
N PRO A 436 -5.57 -0.77 28.54
CA PRO A 436 -4.37 -1.23 27.86
C PRO A 436 -3.80 -2.47 28.56
N ILE A 437 -3.03 -3.27 27.83
CA ILE A 437 -2.44 -4.52 28.34
C ILE A 437 -1.57 -4.29 29.58
N TYR A 438 -1.00 -3.09 29.70
CA TYR A 438 -0.16 -2.66 30.82
C TYR A 438 -0.82 -1.62 31.68
N THR A 439 -2.12 -1.72 31.90
CA THR A 439 -2.77 -0.73 32.75
C THR A 439 -2.16 -0.70 34.15
N ALA A 440 -1.97 0.50 34.66
CA ALA A 440 -1.63 0.70 36.06
C ALA A 440 -2.83 0.47 37.00
N ARG A 441 -4.03 0.25 36.42
CA ARG A 441 -5.29 0.06 37.11
C ARG A 441 -5.89 -1.32 36.82
N PRO A 442 -5.27 -2.43 37.29
CA PRO A 442 -5.71 -3.79 36.96
C PRO A 442 -7.17 -4.08 37.34
N GLU A 443 -7.68 -3.39 38.35
CA GLU A 443 -9.08 -3.51 38.79
C GLU A 443 -10.08 -3.04 37.73
N LEU A 444 -9.66 -2.20 36.80
CA LEU A 444 -10.51 -1.74 35.71
C LEU A 444 -10.62 -2.76 34.57
N VAL A 445 -9.71 -3.72 34.48
CA VAL A 445 -9.71 -4.73 33.42
C VAL A 445 -10.99 -5.56 33.45
N ALA A 446 -11.52 -5.85 34.64
CA ALA A 446 -12.77 -6.57 34.78
C ALA A 446 -13.97 -5.83 34.19
N LYS A 447 -13.96 -4.48 34.31
CA LYS A 447 -15.02 -3.61 33.77
C LYS A 447 -14.80 -3.25 32.30
N TYR A 448 -13.56 -3.06 31.91
CA TYR A 448 -13.16 -2.62 30.57
C TYR A 448 -12.07 -3.57 30.03
N PRO A 449 -12.41 -4.82 29.71
CA PRO A 449 -11.42 -5.80 29.28
C PRO A 449 -10.71 -5.34 28.00
N THR A 450 -9.41 -5.58 27.91
CA THR A 450 -8.59 -5.24 26.73
C THR A 450 -9.17 -5.85 25.46
N ARG A 451 -9.77 -7.03 25.58
CA ARG A 451 -10.52 -7.68 24.51
C ARG A 451 -11.77 -8.36 25.06
N PRO A 452 -12.89 -8.39 24.32
CA PRO A 452 -14.16 -8.97 24.78
C PRO A 452 -14.04 -10.44 25.14
N ASP A 453 -13.17 -11.16 24.45
CA ASP A 453 -12.93 -12.60 24.65
C ASP A 453 -11.72 -12.89 25.55
N GLY A 454 -11.18 -11.87 26.21
CA GLY A 454 -10.01 -11.98 27.08
C GLY A 454 -8.69 -12.30 26.35
N ARG A 455 -8.70 -12.42 25.02
CA ARG A 455 -7.49 -12.69 24.25
C ARG A 455 -6.64 -11.44 24.10
N GLN A 456 -5.34 -11.60 24.22
CA GLN A 456 -4.39 -10.55 23.93
C GLN A 456 -4.13 -10.48 22.42
N PHE A 457 -3.90 -9.28 21.93
CA PHE A 457 -3.50 -9.12 20.54
C PHE A 457 -2.14 -9.77 20.32
N ARG A 458 -2.08 -10.68 19.35
CA ARG A 458 -0.84 -11.26 18.88
C ARG A 458 -0.73 -11.02 17.39
N MET A 459 0.47 -10.69 16.95
CA MET A 459 0.79 -10.84 15.54
C MET A 459 0.80 -12.34 15.22
N ALA A 460 0.11 -12.71 14.16
CA ALA A 460 -0.21 -14.11 13.86
C ALA A 460 1.02 -15.03 13.77
N ASN A 461 2.17 -14.48 13.37
CA ASN A 461 3.36 -15.25 13.04
C ASN A 461 4.46 -15.24 14.11
N LEU A 462 4.20 -14.71 15.29
CA LEU A 462 5.22 -14.59 16.32
C LEU A 462 4.79 -15.31 17.59
N GLY A 463 5.57 -16.30 17.95
CA GLY A 463 5.27 -17.24 19.04
C GLY A 463 5.24 -16.61 20.44
N PHE A 464 5.86 -15.45 20.64
CA PHE A 464 5.88 -14.77 21.93
C PHE A 464 5.41 -13.32 21.84
N SER A 465 4.96 -12.78 22.94
CA SER A 465 4.57 -11.39 23.12
C SER A 465 5.37 -10.79 24.28
N ILE A 466 6.09 -9.71 24.02
CA ILE A 466 6.79 -8.94 25.06
C ILE A 466 5.78 -8.45 26.10
N GLN A 467 4.63 -8.06 25.64
CA GLN A 467 3.54 -7.59 26.48
C GLN A 467 3.08 -8.69 27.42
N LYS A 468 2.88 -9.90 26.93
CA LYS A 468 2.54 -11.03 27.78
C LYS A 468 3.61 -11.29 28.85
N ALA A 469 4.87 -11.29 28.45
CA ALA A 469 5.98 -11.49 29.37
C ALA A 469 6.02 -10.42 30.48
N ALA A 470 5.71 -9.18 30.14
CA ALA A 470 5.65 -8.07 31.12
C ALA A 470 4.45 -8.25 32.08
N VAL A 471 3.30 -8.65 31.56
CA VAL A 471 2.10 -8.94 32.38
C VAL A 471 2.37 -10.12 33.32
N ASP A 472 2.93 -11.21 32.80
CA ASP A 472 3.25 -12.41 33.57
C ASP A 472 4.26 -12.11 34.70
N LYS A 473 5.18 -11.18 34.46
CA LYS A 473 6.14 -10.69 35.47
C LYS A 473 5.57 -9.67 36.45
N GLY A 474 4.34 -9.24 36.26
CA GLY A 474 3.70 -8.24 37.12
C GLY A 474 4.35 -6.87 37.07
N LEU A 475 4.97 -6.48 35.93
CA LEU A 475 5.71 -5.22 35.82
C LEU A 475 4.84 -3.99 36.04
N ALA A 476 3.56 -4.02 35.64
CA ALA A 476 2.64 -2.91 35.86
C ALA A 476 2.41 -2.62 37.37
N LYS A 477 2.58 -3.61 38.23
CA LYS A 477 2.53 -3.43 39.70
C LYS A 477 3.82 -2.85 40.24
N GLN A 478 4.96 -3.21 39.63
CA GLN A 478 6.27 -2.71 40.06
C GLN A 478 6.54 -1.29 39.54
N PHE A 479 6.03 -1.00 38.35
CA PHE A 479 6.20 0.27 37.67
C PHE A 479 4.83 0.85 37.26
N PRO A 480 4.08 1.44 38.21
CA PRO A 480 2.70 1.89 37.97
C PRO A 480 2.61 3.20 37.16
N ILE A 481 3.73 3.79 36.82
CA ILE A 481 3.77 5.06 36.07
C ILE A 481 3.63 4.76 34.58
N ILE A 482 2.68 5.41 33.94
CA ILE A 482 2.46 5.31 32.50
C ILE A 482 3.39 6.29 31.80
N LEU A 483 4.31 5.76 30.98
CA LEU A 483 5.14 6.57 30.11
C LEU A 483 4.35 6.94 28.85
N THR A 484 4.25 8.22 28.57
CA THR A 484 3.76 8.75 27.31
C THR A 484 4.89 9.49 26.59
N SER A 485 4.82 9.58 25.28
CA SER A 485 5.76 10.36 24.50
C SER A 485 5.01 11.35 23.60
N GLY A 486 5.58 12.53 23.43
CA GLY A 486 5.15 13.52 22.46
C GLY A 486 6.24 13.70 21.40
N ARG A 487 5.86 14.23 20.26
CA ARG A 487 6.81 14.58 19.20
C ARG A 487 7.36 15.98 19.42
N LEU A 488 8.63 16.14 19.18
CA LEU A 488 9.22 17.47 18.98
C LEU A 488 8.93 17.92 17.56
N VAL A 489 8.49 19.16 17.39
CA VAL A 489 8.11 19.71 16.09
C VAL A 489 9.32 19.91 15.17
N GLU A 490 10.49 20.04 15.75
CA GLU A 490 11.77 20.20 15.05
C GLU A 490 12.28 18.90 14.43
N TYR A 491 11.79 17.77 14.90
CA TYR A 491 12.23 16.47 14.44
C TYR A 491 11.14 15.77 13.65
N GLU A 492 11.53 15.28 12.48
CA GLU A 492 10.69 14.40 11.67
C GLU A 492 10.41 13.10 12.45
N GLY A 493 9.29 12.48 12.22
CA GLY A 493 8.77 11.21 12.75
C GLY A 493 9.65 10.44 13.72
N GLY A 494 10.49 9.55 13.19
CA GLY A 494 11.47 8.78 13.97
C GLY A 494 12.75 9.52 14.28
N GLY A 495 12.98 10.67 13.67
CA GLY A 495 14.18 11.48 13.82
C GLY A 495 15.41 10.89 13.12
N GLU A 496 15.23 10.04 12.13
CA GLU A 496 16.34 9.37 11.46
C GLU A 496 17.23 10.37 10.72
N GLU A 497 16.65 11.16 9.81
CA GLU A 497 17.37 12.18 9.06
C GLU A 497 17.66 13.41 9.91
N THR A 498 16.68 13.85 10.68
CA THR A 498 16.84 15.08 11.48
C THR A 498 17.92 14.95 12.53
N ARG A 499 18.13 13.77 13.13
CA ARG A 499 19.22 13.52 14.07
C ARG A 499 20.60 13.53 13.42
N SER A 500 20.70 13.30 12.13
CA SER A 500 21.95 13.44 11.40
C SER A 500 22.22 14.86 10.90
N ASN A 501 21.25 15.76 11.07
CA ASN A 501 21.37 17.16 10.71
C ASN A 501 22.10 17.94 11.81
N LYS A 502 23.29 18.46 11.49
CA LYS A 502 24.13 19.17 12.46
C LYS A 502 23.46 20.41 13.08
N TRP A 503 22.69 21.14 12.29
CA TRP A 503 21.98 22.33 12.79
C TRP A 503 20.87 21.99 13.77
N LEU A 504 20.18 20.88 13.58
CA LEU A 504 19.16 20.41 14.52
C LEU A 504 19.77 19.80 15.79
N ALA A 505 21.01 19.35 15.72
CA ALA A 505 21.70 18.85 16.92
C ALA A 505 22.11 19.96 17.91
N GLU A 506 22.01 21.22 17.50
CA GLU A 506 22.27 22.38 18.33
C GLU A 506 21.02 22.90 19.07
N LEU A 507 19.83 22.36 18.74
CA LEU A 507 18.58 22.67 19.44
C LEU A 507 18.37 21.76 20.65
#